data_a2933e9e844e92c4ca48d42cce151943
#
_entry.id   a2933e9e844e92c4ca48d42cce151943
#
_cell.length_a   1.000
_cell.length_b   1.000
_cell.length_c   1.000
_cell.angle_alpha   90.00
_cell.angle_beta   90.00
_cell.angle_gamma   90.00
#
_symmetry.space_group_name_H-M   'P 1'
#
loop_
_entity.id
_entity.type
_entity.pdbx_description
1 polymer ?
#
loop_
_entity_poly.entity_id
_entity_poly.type
_entity_poly.pdbx_seq_one_letter_code
_entity_poly.pdbx_strand_id
1 'polypeptide(L)'
;MDKIQRERPTIVCLCGSTRFVEEFRSVDRRETVAGKIVLAPGCFQGDVVLEVLAGVKQRLDTLHLHKIDLADEILVVNVGGYIGESTRREIAYARQQGKRVRWLESSACGDEEACEVERWG
;
A
#
# COMPACT_ATOMS: atom_id res chain seq x y z
N MET A 1 21.32 16.13 -12.78
CA MET A 1 21.50 15.81 -11.36
C MET A 1 20.73 16.75 -10.47
N ASP A 2 20.78 18.01 -10.78
CA ASP A 2 20.10 18.97 -9.93
C ASP A 2 18.62 18.74 -9.84
N LYS A 3 18.00 18.35 -10.95
CA LYS A 3 16.57 18.10 -10.93
C LYS A 3 16.19 16.99 -9.98
N ILE A 4 17.00 15.93 -9.94
CA ILE A 4 16.72 14.80 -9.07
C ILE A 4 16.75 15.25 -7.62
N GLN A 5 17.65 16.16 -7.31
CA GLN A 5 17.79 16.59 -5.93
C GLN A 5 16.74 17.60 -5.51
N ARG A 6 16.22 18.37 -6.45
CA ARG A 6 15.27 19.40 -6.11
C ARG A 6 13.85 18.88 -5.98
N GLU A 7 13.51 17.84 -6.69
CA GLU A 7 12.15 17.33 -6.69
C GLU A 7 12.12 15.94 -6.11
N ARG A 8 11.50 15.83 -4.97
CA ARG A 8 11.35 14.54 -4.34
C ARG A 8 10.41 13.67 -5.15
N PRO A 9 10.76 12.41 -5.41
CA PRO A 9 9.84 11.50 -6.07
C PRO A 9 8.58 11.29 -5.24
N THR A 10 7.51 10.92 -5.90
CA THR A 10 6.29 10.52 -5.21
C THR A 10 6.56 9.29 -4.37
N ILE A 11 6.07 9.29 -3.15
CA ILE A 11 6.17 8.15 -2.25
C ILE A 11 4.82 7.46 -2.22
N VAL A 12 4.80 6.19 -2.58
CA VAL A 12 3.59 5.39 -2.56
C VAL A 12 3.72 4.29 -1.52
N CYS A 13 2.68 4.12 -0.71
CA CYS A 13 2.65 3.05 0.28
C CYS A 13 1.67 1.98 -0.20
N LEU A 14 2.15 0.75 -0.29
CA LEU A 14 1.31 -0.36 -0.73
C LEU A 14 0.56 -0.94 0.45
N CYS A 15 -0.74 -1.10 0.29
CA CYS A 15 -1.62 -1.64 1.32
C CYS A 15 -2.36 -2.83 0.76
N GLY A 16 -2.60 -3.85 1.59
CA GLY A 16 -3.30 -5.02 1.13
C GLY A 16 -2.98 -6.22 1.99
N SER A 17 -3.61 -7.33 1.69
CA SER A 17 -3.38 -8.56 2.44
C SER A 17 -1.97 -9.07 2.17
N THR A 18 -1.26 -9.38 3.25
CA THR A 18 0.13 -9.83 3.12
C THR A 18 0.24 -11.24 2.53
N ARG A 19 -0.88 -11.89 2.25
CA ARG A 19 -0.81 -13.18 1.55
C ARG A 19 -0.52 -13.01 0.07
N PHE A 20 -0.69 -11.80 -0.47
CA PHE A 20 -0.48 -11.55 -1.90
C PHE A 20 0.97 -11.16 -2.18
N VAL A 21 1.90 -12.03 -1.79
CA VAL A 21 3.33 -11.71 -1.86
C VAL A 21 3.78 -11.39 -3.27
N GLU A 22 3.37 -12.22 -4.23
CA GLU A 22 3.83 -12.02 -5.61
C GLU A 22 3.27 -10.76 -6.20
N GLU A 23 2.02 -10.45 -5.88
CA GLU A 23 1.41 -9.25 -6.40
C GLU A 23 2.08 -8.01 -5.80
N PHE A 24 2.41 -8.05 -4.52
CA PHE A 24 3.16 -6.95 -3.92
C PHE A 24 4.50 -6.74 -4.62
N ARG A 25 5.20 -7.82 -4.91
CA ARG A 25 6.49 -7.71 -5.59
C ARG A 25 6.35 -7.12 -6.98
N SER A 26 5.34 -7.55 -7.69
CA SER A 26 5.09 -7.07 -9.05
C SER A 26 4.76 -5.58 -9.04
N VAL A 27 3.90 -5.16 -8.12
CA VAL A 27 3.51 -3.77 -8.01
C VAL A 27 4.69 -2.91 -7.57
N ASP A 28 5.47 -3.40 -6.60
CA ASP A 28 6.65 -2.68 -6.14
C ASP A 28 7.59 -2.41 -7.33
N ARG A 29 7.86 -3.45 -8.11
CA ARG A 29 8.75 -3.30 -9.25
C ARG A 29 8.22 -2.27 -10.23
N ARG A 30 6.93 -2.35 -10.53
CA ARG A 30 6.35 -1.44 -11.51
C ARG A 30 6.39 0.00 -11.05
N GLU A 31 6.03 0.24 -9.79
CA GLU A 31 6.03 1.61 -9.27
C GLU A 31 7.45 2.15 -9.15
N THR A 32 8.39 1.27 -8.80
CA THR A 32 9.78 1.65 -8.72
C THR A 32 10.33 2.05 -10.09
N VAL A 33 10.01 1.26 -11.09
CA VAL A 33 10.44 1.58 -12.46
C VAL A 33 9.83 2.89 -12.93
N ALA A 34 8.64 3.20 -12.45
CA ALA A 34 7.98 4.46 -12.78
C ALA A 34 8.60 5.66 -12.04
N GLY A 35 9.58 5.41 -11.18
CA GLY A 35 10.29 6.49 -10.54
C GLY A 35 9.78 6.86 -9.16
N LYS A 36 9.00 6.02 -8.54
CA LYS A 36 8.44 6.30 -7.22
C LYS A 36 9.21 5.59 -6.12
N ILE A 37 9.14 6.17 -4.94
CA ILE A 37 9.64 5.50 -3.74
C ILE A 37 8.51 4.64 -3.21
N VAL A 38 8.79 3.35 -3.02
CA VAL A 38 7.75 2.41 -2.60
C VAL A 38 7.96 2.00 -1.17
N LEU A 39 6.93 2.15 -0.36
CA LEU A 39 6.89 1.62 1.00
C LEU A 39 5.90 0.47 1.01
N ALA A 40 6.27 -0.64 1.62
CA ALA A 40 5.45 -1.84 1.59
C ALA A 40 5.50 -2.51 2.95
N PRO A 41 4.58 -3.45 3.22
CA PRO A 41 4.70 -4.25 4.44
C PRO A 41 6.06 -4.95 4.43
N GLY A 42 6.73 -4.94 5.55
CA GLY A 42 8.04 -5.57 5.64
C GLY A 42 7.96 -7.05 5.89
N CYS A 43 6.80 -7.54 6.30
CA CYS A 43 6.61 -8.96 6.62
C CYS A 43 5.34 -9.45 5.94
N PHE A 44 5.37 -10.70 5.50
CA PHE A 44 4.27 -11.30 4.78
C PHE A 44 3.85 -12.58 5.45
N GLN A 45 2.68 -13.08 5.09
CA GLN A 45 2.22 -14.35 5.63
C GLN A 45 3.24 -15.43 5.33
N GLY A 46 3.51 -16.24 6.33
CA GLY A 46 4.53 -17.26 6.21
C GLY A 46 5.87 -16.85 6.76
N ASP A 47 6.06 -15.57 7.03
CA ASP A 47 7.29 -15.13 7.67
C ASP A 47 7.33 -15.63 9.10
N VAL A 48 8.49 -16.15 9.49
CA VAL A 48 8.64 -16.73 10.81
C VAL A 48 8.30 -15.76 11.92
N VAL A 49 8.67 -14.50 11.75
CA VAL A 49 8.47 -13.53 12.81
C VAL A 49 6.99 -13.35 13.15
N LEU A 50 6.10 -13.48 12.18
CA LEU A 50 4.67 -13.33 12.43
C LEU A 50 4.11 -14.50 13.20
N GLU A 51 4.75 -15.66 13.09
CA GLU A 51 4.27 -16.87 13.76
C GLU A 51 4.83 -17.02 15.16
N VAL A 52 6.01 -16.49 15.40
CA VAL A 52 6.74 -16.76 16.62
C VAL A 52 6.59 -15.68 17.68
N LEU A 53 6.56 -14.42 17.27
CA LEU A 53 6.61 -13.32 18.23
C LEU A 53 5.23 -12.74 18.48
N ALA A 54 4.71 -12.99 19.68
CA ALA A 54 3.42 -12.45 20.10
C ALA A 54 3.47 -10.92 20.08
N GLY A 55 2.40 -10.29 19.65
CA GLY A 55 2.31 -8.83 19.66
C GLY A 55 2.98 -8.15 18.49
N VAL A 56 3.73 -8.89 17.70
CA VAL A 56 4.41 -8.31 16.54
C VAL A 56 3.40 -7.74 15.56
N LYS A 57 2.30 -8.45 15.35
CA LYS A 57 1.32 -7.99 14.37
C LYS A 57 0.81 -6.60 14.69
N GLN A 58 0.54 -6.34 15.96
CA GLN A 58 0.04 -5.04 16.36
C GLN A 58 1.05 -3.94 16.10
N ARG A 59 2.32 -4.22 16.40
CA ARG A 59 3.38 -3.26 16.12
C ARG A 59 3.55 -3.03 14.62
N LEU A 60 3.41 -4.09 13.83
CA LEU A 60 3.52 -3.95 12.39
C LEU A 60 2.37 -3.14 11.81
N ASP A 61 1.17 -3.34 12.35
CA ASP A 61 0.02 -2.55 11.91
C ASP A 61 0.24 -1.07 12.19
N THR A 62 0.72 -0.75 13.38
CA THR A 62 1.01 0.63 13.74
C THR A 62 2.10 1.21 12.87
N LEU A 63 3.16 0.43 12.66
CA LEU A 63 4.26 0.88 11.81
C LEU A 63 3.77 1.18 10.40
N HIS A 64 2.85 0.38 9.91
CA HIS A 64 2.34 0.61 8.56
C HIS A 64 1.59 1.93 8.45
N LEU A 65 0.87 2.32 9.50
CA LEU A 65 0.22 3.62 9.50
C LEU A 65 1.24 4.75 9.43
N HIS A 66 2.39 4.56 10.07
CA HIS A 66 3.46 5.55 9.95
C HIS A 66 3.99 5.62 8.53
N LYS A 67 4.04 4.48 7.85
CA LYS A 67 4.46 4.48 6.44
C LYS A 67 3.46 5.25 5.59
N ILE A 68 2.17 5.11 5.90
CA ILE A 68 1.16 5.89 5.19
C ILE A 68 1.37 7.37 5.43
N ASP A 69 1.71 7.75 6.67
CA ASP A 69 1.98 9.16 6.97
C ASP A 69 3.11 9.71 6.10
N LEU A 70 4.13 8.91 5.85
CA LEU A 70 5.26 9.34 5.04
C LEU A 70 4.93 9.40 3.56
N ALA A 71 3.88 8.71 3.14
CA ALA A 71 3.58 8.57 1.72
C ALA A 71 2.75 9.74 1.22
N ASP A 72 2.81 9.96 -0.08
CA ASP A 72 1.94 10.92 -0.75
C ASP A 72 0.62 10.25 -1.13
N GLU A 73 0.68 8.96 -1.36
CA GLU A 73 -0.49 8.22 -1.80
C GLU A 73 -0.35 6.77 -1.36
N ILE A 74 -1.48 6.06 -1.34
CA ILE A 74 -1.43 4.61 -1.13
C ILE A 74 -1.93 3.92 -2.39
N LEU A 75 -1.47 2.71 -2.60
CA LEU A 75 -1.98 1.85 -3.67
C LEU A 75 -2.45 0.56 -3.03
N VAL A 76 -3.73 0.28 -3.18
CA VAL A 76 -4.35 -0.89 -2.58
C VAL A 76 -4.18 -2.08 -3.50
N VAL A 77 -3.51 -3.12 -2.99
CA VAL A 77 -3.28 -4.35 -3.76
C VAL A 77 -4.47 -5.27 -3.48
N ASN A 78 -5.53 -5.06 -4.24
CA ASN A 78 -6.80 -5.73 -4.01
C ASN A 78 -7.04 -6.84 -5.04
N VAL A 79 -6.25 -7.89 -4.92
CA VAL A 79 -6.30 -9.00 -5.86
C VAL A 79 -7.70 -9.64 -5.85
N GLY A 80 -8.30 -9.73 -7.02
CA GLY A 80 -9.66 -10.27 -7.13
C GLY A 80 -10.69 -9.42 -6.42
N GLY A 81 -10.37 -8.18 -6.13
CA GLY A 81 -11.26 -7.29 -5.40
C GLY A 81 -11.21 -7.46 -3.89
N TYR A 82 -10.39 -8.37 -3.39
CA TYR A 82 -10.37 -8.67 -1.97
C TYR A 82 -9.71 -7.56 -1.16
N ILE A 83 -10.37 -7.17 -0.10
CA ILE A 83 -9.84 -6.22 0.88
C ILE A 83 -10.13 -6.78 2.27
N GLY A 84 -9.08 -7.03 3.04
CA GLY A 84 -9.26 -7.49 4.40
C GLY A 84 -9.58 -6.35 5.34
N GLU A 85 -9.81 -6.70 6.59
CA GLU A 85 -10.18 -5.70 7.58
C GLU A 85 -9.06 -4.71 7.87
N SER A 86 -7.83 -5.21 7.98
CA SER A 86 -6.70 -4.32 8.20
C SER A 86 -6.55 -3.32 7.07
N THR A 87 -6.74 -3.80 5.84
CA THR A 87 -6.62 -2.92 4.69
C THR A 87 -7.73 -1.86 4.69
N ARG A 88 -8.93 -2.23 5.10
CA ARG A 88 -10.01 -1.25 5.20
C ARG A 88 -9.66 -0.13 6.17
N ARG A 89 -9.05 -0.49 7.29
CA ARG A 89 -8.62 0.52 8.26
C ARG A 89 -7.53 1.42 7.70
N GLU A 90 -6.62 0.83 6.93
CA GLU A 90 -5.55 1.60 6.32
C GLU A 90 -6.09 2.58 5.28
N ILE A 91 -7.07 2.14 4.50
CA ILE A 91 -7.69 3.03 3.53
C ILE A 91 -8.39 4.18 4.23
N ALA A 92 -9.14 3.89 5.29
CA ALA A 92 -9.82 4.93 6.03
C ALA A 92 -8.83 5.93 6.61
N TYR A 93 -7.74 5.41 7.17
CA TYR A 93 -6.72 6.27 7.74
C TYR A 93 -6.09 7.17 6.68
N ALA A 94 -5.75 6.59 5.53
CA ALA A 94 -5.15 7.37 4.45
C ALA A 94 -6.07 8.49 4.01
N ARG A 95 -7.36 8.19 3.90
CA ARG A 95 -8.33 9.22 3.52
C ARG A 95 -8.45 10.32 4.56
N GLN A 96 -8.40 9.96 5.83
CA GLN A 96 -8.41 10.95 6.89
C GLN A 96 -7.21 11.87 6.82
N GLN A 97 -6.08 11.34 6.38
CA GLN A 97 -4.86 12.12 6.26
C GLN A 97 -4.75 12.83 4.93
N GLY A 98 -5.79 12.77 4.10
CA GLY A 98 -5.78 13.46 2.83
C GLY A 98 -4.91 12.82 1.77
N LYS A 99 -4.56 11.55 1.94
CA LYS A 99 -3.72 10.87 0.96
C LYS A 99 -4.57 10.36 -0.19
N ARG A 100 -3.99 10.37 -1.38
CA ARG A 100 -4.65 9.82 -2.54
C ARG A 100 -4.69 8.29 -2.44
N VAL A 101 -5.80 7.71 -2.87
CA VAL A 101 -5.97 6.26 -2.83
C VAL A 101 -6.09 5.73 -4.25
N ARG A 102 -5.18 4.85 -4.62
CA ARG A 102 -5.20 4.17 -5.91
C ARG A 102 -5.49 2.70 -5.70
N TRP A 103 -5.98 2.05 -6.73
CA TRP A 103 -6.40 0.65 -6.63
C TRP A 103 -5.72 -0.16 -7.73
N LEU A 104 -5.25 -1.34 -7.37
CA LEU A 104 -4.69 -2.24 -8.37
C LEU A 104 -5.78 -2.73 -9.32
N GLU A 105 -6.94 -3.10 -8.77
CA GLU A 105 -8.05 -3.59 -9.58
C GLU A 105 -9.26 -2.70 -9.38
N SER A 106 -9.76 -2.18 -10.48
CA SER A 106 -10.83 -1.21 -10.42
C SER A 106 -12.16 -1.80 -9.97
N SER A 107 -12.35 -3.09 -10.11
CA SER A 107 -13.62 -3.71 -9.77
C SER A 107 -13.96 -3.56 -8.30
N ALA A 108 -12.97 -3.36 -7.45
CA ALA A 108 -13.21 -3.23 -6.03
C ALA A 108 -13.85 -1.92 -5.65
N CYS A 109 -13.95 -0.99 -6.58
CA CYS A 109 -14.46 0.34 -6.30
C CYS A 109 -15.94 0.47 -6.55
N GLY A 110 -16.61 -0.62 -6.86
CA GLY A 110 -17.97 -0.53 -7.35
C GLY A 110 -18.94 0.13 -6.41
N ASP A 111 -18.71 0.04 -5.14
CA ASP A 111 -19.64 0.57 -4.15
C ASP A 111 -19.22 1.92 -3.59
N GLU A 112 -18.16 2.49 -4.11
CA GLU A 112 -17.60 3.68 -3.50
C GLU A 112 -17.67 4.86 -4.43
N GLU A 113 -18.39 5.84 -4.01
CA GLU A 113 -18.42 7.09 -4.76
C GLU A 113 -17.05 7.76 -4.77
N ALA A 114 -16.27 7.46 -3.76
CA ALA A 114 -14.96 8.09 -3.64
C ALA A 114 -13.86 7.29 -4.30
N CYS A 115 -14.22 6.29 -5.03
CA CYS A 115 -13.23 5.42 -5.65
C CYS A 115 -12.41 6.19 -6.67
N GLU A 116 -11.12 6.18 -6.49
CA GLU A 116 -10.19 6.79 -7.43
C GLU A 116 -9.39 5.70 -8.06
N VAL A 117 -9.81 5.30 -9.23
CA VAL A 117 -9.21 4.17 -9.90
C VAL A 117 -8.13 4.66 -10.85
N GLU A 118 -6.97 4.06 -10.73
CA GLU A 118 -5.90 4.30 -11.65
C GLU A 118 -5.95 3.26 -12.74
N ARG A 119 -5.94 3.70 -13.95
CA ARG A 119 -5.90 2.78 -15.06
C ARG A 119 -4.46 2.41 -15.35
N TRP A 120 -4.24 1.13 -15.38
CA TRP A 120 -2.94 0.63 -15.75
C TRP A 120 -2.87 0.53 -17.26
N GLY A 121 -2.02 1.21 -17.81
CA GLY A 121 -2.05 1.05 -19.21
C GLY A 121 -1.05 1.68 -19.93
#